data_4908080d9a6bf2983555fe77eed4ea52
#
_entry.id   4908080d9a6bf2983555fe77eed4ea52
#
_cell.length_a   1.000
_cell.length_b   1.000
_cell.length_c   1.000
_cell.angle_alpha   90.00
_cell.angle_beta   90.00
_cell.angle_gamma   90.00
#
_symmetry.space_group_name_H-M   'P 1'
#
loop_
_entity.id
_entity.type
_entity.pdbx_description
1 polymer ?
#
loop_
_entity_poly.entity_id
_entity_poly.type
_entity_poly.pdbx_seq_one_letter_code
_entity_poly.pdbx_strand_id
1 'polypeptide(L)'
;LHTLELSDLQAPDQTLFYSTDALPEYLFSKCNYQELEVGIHYHIFQLQDYDKTYHTDFVETLRAYLDHDRNAAKTAEYLHIHRSTFFYRVKKIEELLEISISDSHLLFLYELSFKIWDYLCR
;
A
#
# COMPACT_ATOMS: atom_id res chain seq x y z
N LEU A 1 -20.61 -14.16 3.13
CA LEU A 1 -19.27 -14.47 3.63
C LEU A 1 -19.10 -15.99 3.71
N HIS A 2 -18.14 -16.48 3.00
CA HIS A 2 -17.77 -17.88 3.11
C HIS A 2 -16.97 -18.11 4.37
N THR A 3 -17.41 -19.08 5.14
CA THR A 3 -16.56 -19.63 6.16
C THR A 3 -15.73 -20.72 5.51
N LEU A 4 -14.42 -20.54 5.48
CA LEU A 4 -13.54 -21.57 4.95
C LEU A 4 -13.55 -22.77 5.86
N GLU A 5 -13.78 -23.91 5.27
CA GLU A 5 -13.68 -25.17 5.97
C GLU A 5 -12.23 -25.59 6.06
N LEU A 6 -11.87 -26.33 7.10
CA LEU A 6 -10.51 -26.81 7.27
C LEU A 6 -10.06 -27.64 6.08
N SER A 7 -10.98 -28.38 5.47
CA SER A 7 -10.69 -29.16 4.26
C SER A 7 -10.26 -28.32 3.08
N ASP A 8 -10.78 -27.11 2.99
CA ASP A 8 -10.38 -26.18 1.92
C ASP A 8 -8.96 -25.70 2.13
N LEU A 9 -8.56 -25.51 3.39
CA LEU A 9 -7.21 -25.10 3.73
C LEU A 9 -6.20 -26.22 3.59
N GLN A 10 -6.67 -27.46 3.63
CA GLN A 10 -5.83 -28.64 3.51
C GLN A 10 -5.67 -29.12 2.07
N ALA A 11 -6.20 -28.39 1.10
CA ALA A 11 -5.99 -28.75 -0.29
C ALA A 11 -4.50 -29.04 -0.48
N PRO A 12 -4.15 -30.15 -1.14
CA PRO A 12 -2.76 -30.53 -1.33
C PRO A 12 -2.09 -29.60 -2.33
N ASP A 13 -2.40 -28.37 -2.23
CA ASP A 13 -1.90 -27.37 -3.13
C ASP A 13 -0.58 -26.85 -2.59
N GLN A 14 0.47 -27.24 -3.26
CA GLN A 14 1.78 -26.74 -2.92
C GLN A 14 1.87 -25.22 -2.99
N THR A 15 1.00 -24.61 -3.79
CA THR A 15 0.93 -23.16 -3.88
C THR A 15 0.64 -22.54 -2.52
N LEU A 16 -0.33 -23.10 -1.81
CA LEU A 16 -0.65 -22.61 -0.48
C LEU A 16 0.54 -22.78 0.47
N PHE A 17 1.25 -23.87 0.38
CA PHE A 17 2.39 -24.17 1.23
C PHE A 17 3.58 -23.24 0.95
N TYR A 18 3.87 -22.99 -0.33
CA TYR A 18 5.02 -22.18 -0.72
C TYR A 18 4.74 -20.70 -0.75
N SER A 19 3.50 -20.29 -0.62
CA SER A 19 3.08 -18.91 -0.86
C SER A 19 2.91 -18.10 0.40
N THR A 20 3.45 -18.54 1.54
CA THR A 20 3.28 -17.81 2.79
C THR A 20 3.77 -16.37 2.64
N ASP A 21 4.93 -16.18 2.00
CA ASP A 21 5.50 -14.87 1.76
C ASP A 21 4.90 -14.16 0.55
N ALA A 22 4.33 -14.91 -0.37
CA ALA A 22 3.74 -14.39 -1.60
C ALA A 22 2.21 -14.50 -1.60
N LEU A 23 1.60 -14.59 -0.41
CA LEU A 23 0.16 -14.73 -0.29
C LEU A 23 -0.61 -13.61 -0.98
N PRO A 24 -0.22 -12.34 -0.86
CA PRO A 24 -0.94 -11.29 -1.56
C PRO A 24 -0.99 -11.53 -3.07
N GLU A 25 0.13 -11.90 -3.68
CA GLU A 25 0.22 -12.16 -5.12
C GLU A 25 -0.62 -13.37 -5.51
N TYR A 26 -0.63 -14.40 -4.67
CA TYR A 26 -1.47 -15.57 -4.90
C TYR A 26 -2.95 -15.18 -4.92
N LEU A 27 -3.39 -14.41 -3.93
CA LEU A 27 -4.78 -13.95 -3.87
C LEU A 27 -5.12 -13.08 -5.08
N PHE A 28 -4.21 -12.21 -5.49
CA PHE A 28 -4.42 -11.35 -6.65
C PHE A 28 -4.55 -12.18 -7.93
N SER A 29 -3.86 -13.30 -8.04
CA SER A 29 -3.94 -14.17 -9.22
C SER A 29 -5.34 -14.77 -9.40
N LYS A 30 -6.17 -14.74 -8.37
CA LYS A 30 -7.56 -15.24 -8.45
C LYS A 30 -8.54 -14.17 -8.89
N CYS A 31 -8.09 -12.93 -9.02
CA CYS A 31 -8.91 -11.81 -9.46
C CYS A 31 -8.55 -11.43 -10.89
N ASN A 32 -9.51 -10.85 -11.61
CA ASN A 32 -9.18 -10.26 -12.89
C ASN A 32 -8.59 -8.86 -12.73
N TYR A 33 -8.05 -8.31 -13.80
CA TYR A 33 -7.39 -7.01 -13.77
C TYR A 33 -8.31 -5.91 -13.25
N GLN A 34 -9.56 -5.89 -13.71
CA GLN A 34 -10.51 -4.85 -13.35
C GLN A 34 -10.88 -4.91 -11.88
N GLU A 35 -11.05 -6.11 -11.34
CA GLU A 35 -11.33 -6.29 -9.92
C GLU A 35 -10.18 -5.78 -9.06
N LEU A 36 -8.94 -6.07 -9.47
CA LEU A 36 -7.77 -5.59 -8.75
C LEU A 36 -7.64 -4.07 -8.81
N GLU A 37 -7.85 -3.51 -9.98
CA GLU A 37 -7.74 -2.06 -10.15
C GLU A 37 -8.72 -1.31 -9.25
N VAL A 38 -9.94 -1.81 -9.12
CA VAL A 38 -10.95 -1.24 -8.23
C VAL A 38 -10.50 -1.33 -6.76
N GLY A 39 -9.68 -2.31 -6.43
CA GLY A 39 -9.17 -2.50 -5.08
C GLY A 39 -8.14 -1.47 -4.64
N ILE A 40 -7.57 -0.71 -5.56
CA ILE A 40 -6.63 0.34 -5.21
C ILE A 40 -7.39 1.53 -4.63
N HIS A 41 -7.01 1.95 -3.42
CA HIS A 41 -7.69 3.05 -2.75
C HIS A 41 -7.57 4.34 -3.59
N TYR A 42 -8.67 5.07 -3.74
CA TYR A 42 -8.70 6.26 -4.59
C TYR A 42 -7.75 7.37 -4.11
N HIS A 43 -7.40 7.38 -2.82
CA HIS A 43 -6.44 8.35 -2.29
C HIS A 43 -5.07 8.25 -2.99
N ILE A 44 -4.67 7.05 -3.40
CA ILE A 44 -3.40 6.87 -4.11
C ILE A 44 -3.43 7.63 -5.44
N PHE A 45 -4.53 7.51 -6.17
CA PHE A 45 -4.69 8.25 -7.43
C PHE A 45 -4.79 9.76 -7.19
N GLN A 46 -5.42 10.17 -6.10
CA GLN A 46 -5.53 11.59 -5.75
C GLN A 46 -4.14 12.19 -5.48
N LEU A 47 -3.29 11.50 -4.72
CA LEU A 47 -1.92 11.93 -4.50
C LEU A 47 -1.11 11.95 -5.78
N GLN A 48 -1.29 10.93 -6.63
CA GLN A 48 -0.58 10.85 -7.90
C GLN A 48 -0.92 12.05 -8.80
N ASP A 49 -2.19 12.42 -8.88
CA ASP A 49 -2.62 13.58 -9.66
C ASP A 49 -2.03 14.86 -9.10
N TYR A 50 -2.02 14.99 -7.78
CA TYR A 50 -1.42 16.15 -7.13
C TYR A 50 0.08 16.24 -7.43
N ASP A 51 0.79 15.12 -7.33
CA ASP A 51 2.22 15.07 -7.63
C ASP A 51 2.51 15.50 -9.07
N LYS A 52 1.70 15.07 -10.02
CA LYS A 52 1.86 15.47 -11.42
C LYS A 52 1.67 16.96 -11.62
N THR A 53 0.67 17.53 -10.95
CA THR A 53 0.33 18.94 -11.11
C THR A 53 1.36 19.85 -10.44
N TYR A 54 1.84 19.49 -9.26
CA TYR A 54 2.69 20.36 -8.44
C TYR A 54 4.12 19.88 -8.32
N HIS A 55 4.49 18.81 -9.02
CA HIS A 55 5.84 18.26 -9.03
C HIS A 55 6.33 17.91 -7.63
N THR A 56 5.49 17.24 -6.87
CA THR A 56 5.78 16.76 -5.52
C THR A 56 6.07 15.27 -5.53
N ASP A 57 6.50 14.73 -4.38
CA ASP A 57 6.84 13.31 -4.21
C ASP A 57 6.02 12.69 -3.07
N PHE A 58 4.73 12.99 -3.02
CA PHE A 58 3.89 12.55 -1.92
C PHE A 58 3.53 11.06 -1.97
N VAL A 59 3.31 10.51 -3.16
CA VAL A 59 3.08 9.07 -3.29
C VAL A 59 4.31 8.31 -2.82
N GLU A 60 5.50 8.72 -3.26
CA GLU A 60 6.75 8.09 -2.85
C GLU A 60 6.97 8.22 -1.34
N THR A 61 6.67 9.37 -0.77
CA THR A 61 6.82 9.60 0.66
C THR A 61 5.91 8.67 1.47
N LEU A 62 4.65 8.56 1.08
CA LEU A 62 3.70 7.67 1.74
C LEU A 62 4.15 6.22 1.62
N ARG A 63 4.53 5.80 0.43
CA ARG A 63 4.99 4.45 0.18
C ARG A 63 6.24 4.12 0.99
N ALA A 64 7.21 5.01 1.01
CA ALA A 64 8.43 4.82 1.79
C ALA A 64 8.12 4.68 3.29
N TYR A 65 7.20 5.46 3.80
CA TYR A 65 6.78 5.38 5.20
C TYR A 65 6.21 4.00 5.54
N LEU A 66 5.38 3.47 4.65
CA LEU A 66 4.80 2.14 4.85
C LEU A 66 5.87 1.04 4.73
N ASP A 67 6.82 1.20 3.83
CA ASP A 67 7.88 0.22 3.61
C ASP A 67 8.94 0.23 4.71
N HIS A 68 9.02 1.29 5.50
CA HIS A 68 10.03 1.46 6.55
C HIS A 68 9.40 1.47 7.95
N ASP A 69 8.52 0.50 8.19
CA ASP A 69 7.96 0.22 9.50
C ASP A 69 7.14 1.37 10.09
N ARG A 70 6.63 2.25 9.23
CA ARG A 70 5.90 3.44 9.68
C ARG A 70 6.76 4.24 10.68
N ASN A 71 8.05 4.33 10.39
CA ASN A 71 9.02 5.03 11.24
C ASN A 71 9.52 6.27 10.53
N ALA A 72 9.28 7.43 11.13
CA ALA A 72 9.63 8.71 10.51
C ALA A 72 11.14 8.85 10.27
N ALA A 73 11.96 8.46 11.24
CA ALA A 73 13.42 8.59 11.13
C ALA A 73 13.97 7.70 10.02
N LYS A 74 13.53 6.44 9.96
CA LYS A 74 13.96 5.50 8.91
C LYS A 74 13.51 5.98 7.53
N THR A 75 12.31 6.51 7.43
CA THR A 75 11.77 7.00 6.16
C THR A 75 12.54 8.21 5.66
N ALA A 76 12.79 9.17 6.53
CA ALA A 76 13.56 10.35 6.16
C ALA A 76 14.96 9.97 5.70
N GLU A 77 15.60 9.04 6.40
CA GLU A 77 16.93 8.54 6.01
C GLU A 77 16.89 7.88 4.63
N TYR A 78 15.91 7.01 4.40
CA TYR A 78 15.74 6.36 3.10
C TYR A 78 15.55 7.36 1.97
N LEU A 79 14.74 8.38 2.20
CA LEU A 79 14.44 9.41 1.19
C LEU A 79 15.54 10.47 1.07
N HIS A 80 16.56 10.42 1.92
CA HIS A 80 17.64 11.41 1.96
C HIS A 80 17.11 12.83 2.17
N ILE A 81 16.14 12.96 3.07
CA ILE A 81 15.57 14.26 3.44
C ILE A 81 15.68 14.48 4.94
N HIS A 82 15.60 15.73 5.35
CA HIS A 82 15.56 16.08 6.76
C HIS A 82 14.22 15.66 7.37
N ARG A 83 14.22 15.32 8.65
CA ARG A 83 12.98 14.90 9.35
C ARG A 83 11.89 15.97 9.28
N SER A 84 12.28 17.25 9.36
CA SER A 84 11.32 18.35 9.24
C SER A 84 10.63 18.37 7.87
N THR A 85 11.37 18.06 6.83
CA THR A 85 10.81 17.94 5.47
C THR A 85 9.83 16.76 5.39
N PHE A 86 10.19 15.64 6.00
CA PHE A 86 9.31 14.50 6.06
C PHE A 86 8.00 14.86 6.77
N PHE A 87 8.06 15.49 7.94
CA PHE A 87 6.86 15.88 8.69
C PHE A 87 6.02 16.89 7.92
N TYR A 88 6.66 17.81 7.20
CA TYR A 88 5.95 18.73 6.33
C TYR A 88 5.15 17.99 5.25
N ARG A 89 5.80 17.02 4.60
CA ARG A 89 5.12 16.22 3.56
C ARG A 89 3.96 15.41 4.14
N VAL A 90 4.14 14.79 5.30
CA VAL A 90 3.09 14.03 5.98
C VAL A 90 1.90 14.94 6.29
N LYS A 91 2.17 16.11 6.82
CA LYS A 91 1.10 17.06 7.13
C LYS A 91 0.34 17.48 5.89
N LYS A 92 1.03 17.69 4.78
CA LYS A 92 0.38 18.01 3.51
C LYS A 92 -0.48 16.87 3.00
N ILE A 93 0.02 15.64 3.10
CA ILE A 93 -0.74 14.45 2.73
C ILE A 93 -2.01 14.35 3.57
N GLU A 94 -1.89 14.53 4.87
CA GLU A 94 -3.04 14.50 5.77
C GLU A 94 -4.08 15.56 5.41
N GLU A 95 -3.64 16.76 5.09
CA GLU A 95 -4.54 17.83 4.67
C GLU A 95 -5.23 17.53 3.34
N LEU A 96 -4.46 17.04 2.37
CA LEU A 96 -4.99 16.73 1.04
C LEU A 96 -6.01 15.60 1.06
N LEU A 97 -5.75 14.57 1.83
CA LEU A 97 -6.60 13.39 1.88
C LEU A 97 -7.62 13.45 3.02
N GLU A 98 -7.52 14.45 3.89
CA GLU A 98 -8.36 14.60 5.08
C GLU A 98 -8.31 13.36 5.96
N ILE A 99 -7.08 12.92 6.26
CA ILE A 99 -6.81 11.71 7.02
C ILE A 99 -5.87 12.00 8.17
N SER A 100 -5.73 11.00 9.06
CA SER A 100 -4.66 10.98 10.05
C SER A 100 -3.71 9.83 9.71
N ILE A 101 -2.41 10.12 9.75
CA ILE A 101 -1.38 9.11 9.51
C ILE A 101 -1.35 8.05 10.62
N SER A 102 -2.04 8.28 11.71
CA SER A 102 -2.17 7.32 12.80
C SER A 102 -3.33 6.34 12.61
N ASP A 103 -4.13 6.51 11.57
CA ASP A 103 -5.22 5.59 11.26
C ASP A 103 -4.65 4.29 10.68
N SER A 104 -4.47 3.31 11.53
CA SER A 104 -3.82 2.05 11.18
C SER A 104 -4.57 1.26 10.10
N HIS A 105 -5.90 1.27 10.16
CA HIS A 105 -6.70 0.57 9.16
C HIS A 105 -6.52 1.19 7.78
N LEU A 106 -6.55 2.51 7.72
CA LEU A 106 -6.37 3.24 6.46
C LEU A 106 -4.98 2.99 5.88
N LEU A 107 -3.96 2.98 6.73
CA LEU A 107 -2.60 2.69 6.28
C LEU A 107 -2.47 1.26 5.75
N PHE A 108 -3.18 0.31 6.36
CA PHE A 108 -3.24 -1.06 5.84
C PHE A 108 -3.84 -1.07 4.43
N LEU A 109 -4.92 -0.33 4.20
CA LEU A 109 -5.52 -0.24 2.87
C LEU A 109 -4.57 0.36 1.85
N TYR A 110 -3.76 1.31 2.25
CA TYR A 110 -2.73 1.87 1.37
C TYR A 110 -1.63 0.85 1.06
N GLU A 111 -1.18 0.12 2.07
CA GLU A 111 -0.19 -0.94 1.84
C GLU A 111 -0.69 -1.98 0.84
N LEU A 112 -1.94 -2.40 1.02
CA LEU A 112 -2.57 -3.34 0.09
C LEU A 112 -2.67 -2.74 -1.31
N SER A 113 -3.03 -1.46 -1.39
CA SER A 113 -3.12 -0.74 -2.67
C SER A 113 -1.79 -0.74 -3.42
N PHE A 114 -0.68 -0.48 -2.73
CA PHE A 114 0.64 -0.50 -3.36
C PHE A 114 1.03 -1.90 -3.80
N LYS A 115 0.68 -2.92 -3.05
CA LYS A 115 0.94 -4.31 -3.46
C LYS A 115 0.15 -4.68 -4.71
N ILE A 116 -1.11 -4.26 -4.80
CA ILE A 116 -1.91 -4.44 -6.00
C ILE A 116 -1.28 -3.70 -7.18
N TRP A 117 -0.89 -2.46 -6.95
CA TRP A 117 -0.23 -1.65 -7.98
C TRP A 117 1.00 -2.35 -8.54
N ASP A 118 1.87 -2.82 -7.67
CA ASP A 118 3.08 -3.53 -8.09
C ASP A 118 2.74 -4.80 -8.87
N TYR A 119 1.73 -5.52 -8.44
CA TYR A 119 1.29 -6.72 -9.12
C TYR A 119 0.81 -6.42 -10.55
N LEU A 120 0.02 -5.36 -10.70
CA LEU A 120 -0.52 -4.98 -12.02
C LEU A 120 0.55 -4.41 -12.95
N CYS A 121 1.61 -3.83 -12.41
CA CYS A 121 2.65 -3.17 -13.20
C CYS A 121 3.87 -4.05 -13.50
N ARG A 122 3.87 -5.29 -13.06
CA ARG A 122 5.00 -6.19 -13.32
C ARG A 122 4.98 -6.85 -14.69
#